data_40369d359e13cd770ba0ef0edda5b8a3
#
_entry.id   40369d359e13cd770ba0ef0edda5b8a3
#
_cell.length_a   1.000
_cell.length_b   1.000
_cell.length_c   1.000
_cell.angle_alpha   90.00
_cell.angle_beta   90.00
_cell.angle_gamma   90.00
#
_symmetry.space_group_name_H-M   'P 1'
#
loop_
_entity.id
_entity.type
_entity.pdbx_description
1 polymer ?
#
loop_
_entity_poly.entity_id
_entity_poly.type
_entity_poly.pdbx_seq_one_letter_code
_entity_poly.pdbx_strand_id
1 'polypeptide(L)'
;GAAPLTDWSKASSGKSFDDLPGIEETLASDLTLAEHLDAQLTEAGLGAVERMIGGVLIDAVDDWGYMRADTRELADRIGAPEADVLRVLNIMQGFEPTGVMARDIPECLTLQLKERDRFDPAMEKLLANLDLLARGHMDRLMTICGVDREDLADMIAEVRALTPKPGAGFGGGVVQSVAPDVYVRQAPDGTWAVELNSETMPRVLMNQRYYATVSKTAKREEDKLFLSE
;
A
#
# COMPACT_ATOMS: atom_id res chain seq x y z
N GLY A 1 19.16 60.78 -9.76
CA GLY A 1 18.63 59.63 -10.44
C GLY A 1 17.91 58.76 -9.43
N ALA A 2 16.56 58.75 -9.44
CA ALA A 2 15.75 57.91 -8.58
C ALA A 2 15.69 56.48 -9.18
N ALA A 3 15.92 55.46 -8.37
CA ALA A 3 15.77 54.07 -8.74
C ALA A 3 14.27 53.72 -8.93
N PRO A 4 13.88 52.88 -9.90
CA PRO A 4 12.50 52.52 -10.12
C PRO A 4 12.01 51.62 -8.98
N LEU A 5 10.85 51.94 -8.42
CA LEU A 5 10.11 51.13 -7.46
C LEU A 5 9.63 49.85 -8.17
N THR A 6 10.08 48.72 -7.72
CA THR A 6 9.62 47.39 -8.18
C THR A 6 8.16 47.21 -7.78
N ASP A 7 7.31 47.14 -8.80
CA ASP A 7 5.87 46.90 -8.65
C ASP A 7 5.63 45.45 -8.23
N TRP A 8 5.23 45.22 -6.97
CA TRP A 8 4.92 43.94 -6.34
C TRP A 8 3.53 43.41 -6.70
N SER A 9 2.77 44.10 -7.57
CA SER A 9 1.39 43.73 -7.92
C SER A 9 1.25 42.55 -8.88
N LYS A 10 2.37 41.98 -9.41
CA LYS A 10 2.37 40.85 -10.37
C LYS A 10 2.84 39.53 -9.81
N ALA A 11 3.03 39.41 -8.51
CA ALA A 11 3.37 38.14 -7.84
C ALA A 11 2.13 37.55 -7.16
N SER A 12 1.09 37.21 -7.91
CA SER A 12 -0.07 36.52 -7.39
C SER A 12 -0.74 35.68 -8.48
N SER A 13 -0.16 34.56 -8.83
CA SER A 13 -0.94 33.36 -9.18
C SER A 13 -0.50 32.24 -8.24
N GLY A 14 -0.72 32.46 -6.95
CA GLY A 14 -0.72 31.42 -5.95
C GLY A 14 -1.94 30.54 -6.19
N LYS A 15 -1.76 29.22 -6.24
CA LYS A 15 -2.83 28.25 -6.13
C LYS A 15 -3.72 28.66 -4.97
N SER A 16 -5.03 28.69 -5.18
CA SER A 16 -6.01 28.98 -4.16
C SER A 16 -5.82 28.03 -2.98
N PHE A 17 -5.97 28.53 -1.76
CA PHE A 17 -5.95 27.74 -0.53
C PHE A 17 -7.04 26.66 -0.49
N ASP A 18 -8.02 26.72 -1.41
CA ASP A 18 -9.12 25.77 -1.57
C ASP A 18 -8.69 24.44 -2.26
N ASP A 19 -7.49 24.38 -2.88
CA ASP A 19 -6.95 23.17 -3.51
C ASP A 19 -6.06 22.32 -2.57
N LEU A 20 -5.92 22.71 -1.31
CA LEU A 20 -5.26 21.85 -0.33
C LEU A 20 -6.30 20.84 0.21
N PRO A 21 -5.98 19.54 0.20
CA PRO A 21 -6.84 18.54 0.80
C PRO A 21 -7.11 18.96 2.25
N GLY A 22 -8.38 18.97 2.66
CA GLY A 22 -8.78 19.39 3.99
C GLY A 22 -8.04 18.58 5.05
N ILE A 23 -7.77 19.19 6.20
CA ILE A 23 -7.14 18.49 7.35
C ILE A 23 -7.92 17.23 7.73
N GLU A 24 -9.22 17.20 7.46
CA GLU A 24 -10.11 16.06 7.68
C GLU A 24 -9.83 14.90 6.69
N GLU A 25 -9.49 15.19 5.43
CA GLU A 25 -9.08 14.17 4.44
C GLU A 25 -7.71 13.58 4.77
N THR A 26 -6.79 14.39 5.31
CA THR A 26 -5.45 13.93 5.71
C THR A 26 -5.52 13.07 6.98
N LEU A 27 -6.43 13.39 7.92
CA LEU A 27 -6.65 12.62 9.15
C LEU A 27 -7.40 11.30 8.89
N ALA A 28 -8.29 11.24 7.86
CA ALA A 28 -9.00 10.03 7.50
C ALA A 28 -8.10 8.98 6.78
N SER A 29 -6.95 9.40 6.22
CA SER A 29 -6.02 8.50 5.54
C SER A 29 -5.00 7.82 6.47
N ASP A 30 -4.94 8.23 7.73
CA ASP A 30 -3.95 7.72 8.70
C ASP A 30 -4.48 6.60 9.60
N LEU A 31 -5.78 6.23 9.49
CA LEU A 31 -6.34 5.14 10.29
C LEU A 31 -5.77 3.80 9.83
N THR A 32 -5.14 3.08 10.73
CA THR A 32 -4.62 1.74 10.43
C THR A 32 -5.77 0.72 10.31
N LEU A 33 -5.56 -0.36 9.56
CA LEU A 33 -6.54 -1.44 9.46
C LEU A 33 -6.86 -2.02 10.85
N ALA A 34 -5.86 -2.17 11.71
CA ALA A 34 -6.03 -2.68 13.06
C ALA A 34 -6.94 -1.78 13.90
N GLU A 35 -6.74 -0.47 13.88
CA GLU A 35 -7.59 0.50 14.60
C GLU A 35 -9.03 0.49 14.08
N HIS A 36 -9.21 0.37 12.75
CA HIS A 36 -10.53 0.27 12.13
C HIS A 36 -11.28 -1.00 12.55
N LEU A 37 -10.59 -2.13 12.60
CA LEU A 37 -11.16 -3.41 13.05
C LEU A 37 -11.44 -3.42 14.56
N ASP A 38 -10.60 -2.78 15.38
CA ASP A 38 -10.82 -2.68 16.83
C ASP A 38 -12.04 -1.82 17.15
N ALA A 39 -12.27 -0.75 16.40
CA ALA A 39 -13.48 0.05 16.52
C ALA A 39 -14.74 -0.80 16.24
N GLN A 40 -14.75 -1.57 15.14
CA GLN A 40 -15.87 -2.45 14.80
C GLN A 40 -16.05 -3.57 15.83
N LEU A 41 -14.94 -4.14 16.34
CA LEU A 41 -14.97 -5.15 17.42
C LEU A 41 -15.65 -4.61 18.68
N THR A 42 -15.41 -3.35 18.99
CA THR A 42 -16.04 -2.67 20.15
C THR A 42 -17.54 -2.47 19.91
N GLU A 43 -17.95 -2.12 18.69
CA GLU A 43 -19.36 -1.91 18.31
C GLU A 43 -20.15 -3.21 18.16
N ALA A 44 -19.48 -4.34 17.86
CA ALA A 44 -20.13 -5.63 17.63
C ALA A 44 -20.88 -6.21 18.84
N GLY A 45 -20.82 -5.59 20.03
CA GLY A 45 -21.56 -6.00 21.21
C GLY A 45 -21.14 -7.34 21.81
N LEU A 46 -19.92 -7.80 21.52
CA LEU A 46 -19.36 -9.07 21.98
C LEU A 46 -19.04 -9.06 23.48
N GLY A 47 -19.07 -10.25 24.10
CA GLY A 47 -18.68 -10.45 25.49
C GLY A 47 -17.19 -10.15 25.75
N ALA A 48 -16.79 -9.99 27.01
CA ALA A 48 -15.41 -9.67 27.37
C ALA A 48 -14.38 -10.68 26.84
N VAL A 49 -14.70 -11.98 26.92
CA VAL A 49 -13.82 -13.04 26.41
C VAL A 49 -13.73 -13.01 24.88
N GLU A 50 -14.86 -12.82 24.21
CA GLU A 50 -14.90 -12.71 22.74
C GLU A 50 -14.12 -11.51 22.20
N ARG A 51 -14.21 -10.36 22.88
CA ARG A 51 -13.41 -9.17 22.55
C ARG A 51 -11.92 -9.41 22.75
N MET A 52 -11.53 -10.12 23.81
CA MET A 52 -10.12 -10.48 24.01
C MET A 52 -9.63 -11.39 22.87
N ILE A 53 -10.42 -12.39 22.47
CA ILE A 53 -10.10 -13.25 21.32
C ILE A 53 -10.01 -12.40 20.04
N GLY A 54 -10.97 -11.48 19.82
CA GLY A 54 -10.98 -10.58 18.67
C GLY A 54 -9.73 -9.70 18.57
N GLY A 55 -9.27 -9.13 19.69
CA GLY A 55 -8.01 -8.37 19.73
C GLY A 55 -6.81 -9.21 19.31
N VAL A 56 -6.72 -10.47 19.77
CA VAL A 56 -5.63 -11.37 19.35
C VAL A 56 -5.73 -11.74 17.87
N LEU A 57 -6.95 -11.85 17.33
CA LEU A 57 -7.16 -12.08 15.90
C LEU A 57 -6.73 -10.85 15.06
N ILE A 58 -7.03 -9.62 15.52
CA ILE A 58 -6.58 -8.39 14.86
C ILE A 58 -5.06 -8.32 14.78
N ASP A 59 -4.35 -8.66 15.86
CA ASP A 59 -2.89 -8.71 15.89
C ASP A 59 -2.27 -9.73 14.91
N ALA A 60 -3.07 -10.73 14.48
CA ALA A 60 -2.65 -11.76 13.54
C ALA A 60 -2.96 -11.42 12.06
N VAL A 61 -3.56 -10.26 11.79
CA VAL A 61 -3.89 -9.80 10.44
C VAL A 61 -2.70 -9.07 9.82
N ASP A 62 -2.44 -9.33 8.55
CA ASP A 62 -1.44 -8.59 7.79
C ASP A 62 -2.00 -7.27 7.21
N ASP A 63 -1.11 -6.43 6.65
CA ASP A 63 -1.47 -5.13 6.04
C ASP A 63 -2.46 -5.28 4.86
N TRP A 64 -2.62 -6.46 4.31
CA TRP A 64 -3.55 -6.73 3.22
C TRP A 64 -4.92 -7.22 3.69
N GLY A 65 -5.07 -7.47 4.99
CA GLY A 65 -6.31 -7.92 5.62
C GLY A 65 -6.45 -9.43 5.76
N TYR A 66 -5.38 -10.20 5.53
CA TYR A 66 -5.40 -11.65 5.69
C TYR A 66 -4.98 -12.08 7.08
N MET A 67 -5.69 -13.05 7.65
CA MET A 67 -5.29 -13.70 8.88
C MET A 67 -4.20 -14.74 8.60
N ARG A 68 -2.99 -14.51 9.15
CA ARG A 68 -1.81 -15.35 8.87
C ARG A 68 -1.56 -16.43 9.91
N ALA A 69 -2.18 -16.33 11.07
CA ALA A 69 -2.00 -17.30 12.14
C ALA A 69 -2.97 -18.47 12.02
N ASP A 70 -2.53 -19.66 12.44
CA ASP A 70 -3.38 -20.81 12.60
C ASP A 70 -4.32 -20.63 13.80
N THR A 71 -5.62 -20.87 13.62
CA THR A 71 -6.64 -20.70 14.66
C THR A 71 -6.41 -21.59 15.85
N ARG A 72 -5.85 -22.78 15.64
CA ARG A 72 -5.54 -23.73 16.71
C ARG A 72 -4.36 -23.26 17.55
N GLU A 73 -3.29 -22.77 16.90
CA GLU A 73 -2.14 -22.19 17.61
C GLU A 73 -2.55 -20.97 18.43
N LEU A 74 -3.43 -20.13 17.88
CA LEU A 74 -3.99 -18.99 18.61
C LEU A 74 -4.79 -19.45 19.82
N ALA A 75 -5.68 -20.45 19.66
CA ALA A 75 -6.49 -21.01 20.74
C ALA A 75 -5.63 -21.56 21.88
N ASP A 76 -4.58 -22.33 21.54
CA ASP A 76 -3.63 -22.88 22.52
C ASP A 76 -2.87 -21.76 23.26
N ARG A 77 -2.46 -20.70 22.55
CA ARG A 77 -1.71 -19.56 23.13
C ARG A 77 -2.55 -18.75 24.13
N ILE A 78 -3.84 -18.56 23.85
CA ILE A 78 -4.73 -17.79 24.72
C ILE A 78 -5.47 -18.67 25.76
N GLY A 79 -5.35 -20.00 25.65
CA GLY A 79 -6.03 -20.93 26.55
C GLY A 79 -7.55 -20.99 26.34
N ALA A 80 -8.03 -20.69 25.13
CA ALA A 80 -9.45 -20.71 24.76
C ALA A 80 -9.77 -21.94 23.89
N PRO A 81 -11.02 -22.45 23.91
CA PRO A 81 -11.45 -23.48 22.95
C PRO A 81 -11.34 -22.96 21.50
N GLU A 82 -10.82 -23.79 20.60
CA GLU A 82 -10.71 -23.43 19.15
C GLU A 82 -12.09 -23.05 18.55
N ALA A 83 -13.16 -23.72 19.03
CA ALA A 83 -14.53 -23.40 18.59
C ALA A 83 -14.93 -21.94 18.87
N ASP A 84 -14.48 -21.39 20.01
CA ASP A 84 -14.74 -19.97 20.34
C ASP A 84 -13.95 -19.04 19.46
N VAL A 85 -12.70 -19.38 19.16
CA VAL A 85 -11.85 -18.60 18.21
C VAL A 85 -12.46 -18.58 16.82
N LEU A 86 -12.90 -19.73 16.30
CA LEU A 86 -13.58 -19.84 15.00
C LEU A 86 -14.91 -19.07 14.98
N ARG A 87 -15.67 -19.10 16.07
CA ARG A 87 -16.93 -18.34 16.17
C ARG A 87 -16.69 -16.84 16.09
N VAL A 88 -15.69 -16.33 16.84
CA VAL A 88 -15.33 -14.91 16.81
C VAL A 88 -14.78 -14.52 15.43
N LEU A 89 -13.93 -15.36 14.83
CA LEU A 89 -13.42 -15.15 13.48
C LEU A 89 -14.56 -15.02 12.46
N ASN A 90 -15.55 -15.89 12.49
CA ASN A 90 -16.71 -15.82 11.59
C ASN A 90 -17.52 -14.53 11.77
N ILE A 91 -17.60 -13.98 12.98
CA ILE A 91 -18.25 -12.69 13.22
C ILE A 91 -17.41 -11.57 12.60
N MET A 92 -16.09 -11.60 12.80
CA MET A 92 -15.16 -10.59 12.31
C MET A 92 -14.98 -10.63 10.78
N GLN A 93 -15.22 -11.77 10.14
CA GLN A 93 -15.28 -11.85 8.67
C GLN A 93 -16.45 -11.08 8.05
N GLY A 94 -17.42 -10.65 8.86
CA GLY A 94 -18.48 -9.73 8.48
C GLY A 94 -18.11 -8.24 8.66
N PHE A 95 -16.89 -7.92 9.07
CA PHE A 95 -16.44 -6.53 9.24
C PHE A 95 -16.02 -5.91 7.92
N GLU A 96 -16.00 -4.57 7.89
CA GLU A 96 -15.47 -3.80 6.77
C GLU A 96 -13.96 -3.58 6.93
N PRO A 97 -13.21 -3.65 5.84
CA PRO A 97 -13.64 -3.91 4.46
C PRO A 97 -13.94 -5.38 4.20
N THR A 98 -14.97 -5.63 3.38
CA THR A 98 -15.43 -6.99 3.09
C THR A 98 -14.32 -7.88 2.54
N GLY A 99 -14.20 -9.08 3.11
CA GLY A 99 -13.13 -10.03 2.79
C GLY A 99 -11.93 -9.93 3.73
N VAL A 100 -11.96 -9.03 4.71
CA VAL A 100 -10.97 -8.99 5.79
C VAL A 100 -11.07 -10.25 6.65
N MET A 101 -10.00 -10.59 7.37
CA MET A 101 -9.90 -11.79 8.20
C MET A 101 -9.99 -13.12 7.43
N ALA A 102 -9.93 -13.09 6.10
CA ALA A 102 -9.82 -14.30 5.30
C ALA A 102 -8.43 -14.94 5.46
N ARG A 103 -8.36 -16.25 5.41
CA ARG A 103 -7.11 -17.04 5.53
C ARG A 103 -6.36 -17.12 4.20
N ASP A 104 -7.11 -17.08 3.09
CA ASP A 104 -6.60 -17.15 1.73
C ASP A 104 -7.42 -16.32 0.73
N ILE A 105 -6.94 -16.24 -0.50
CA ILE A 105 -7.60 -15.48 -1.58
C ILE A 105 -8.99 -16.06 -1.92
N PRO A 106 -9.18 -17.37 -2.10
CA PRO A 106 -10.50 -17.94 -2.33
C PRO A 106 -11.52 -17.57 -1.26
N GLU A 107 -11.14 -17.62 0.03
CA GLU A 107 -12.02 -17.23 1.13
C GLU A 107 -12.38 -15.75 1.10
N CYS A 108 -11.38 -14.87 0.86
CA CYS A 108 -11.59 -13.43 0.73
C CYS A 108 -12.59 -13.10 -0.39
N LEU A 109 -12.43 -13.71 -1.56
CA LEU A 109 -13.33 -13.51 -2.69
C LEU A 109 -14.72 -14.11 -2.41
N THR A 110 -14.79 -15.25 -1.69
CA THR A 110 -16.05 -15.86 -1.27
C THR A 110 -16.85 -14.94 -0.36
N LEU A 111 -16.20 -14.29 0.61
CA LEU A 111 -16.85 -13.32 1.50
C LEU A 111 -17.45 -12.15 0.71
N GLN A 112 -16.68 -11.59 -0.22
CA GLN A 112 -17.14 -10.48 -1.06
C GLN A 112 -18.31 -10.86 -2.00
N LEU A 113 -18.29 -12.10 -2.54
CA LEU A 113 -19.36 -12.59 -3.38
C LEU A 113 -20.63 -12.89 -2.59
N LYS A 114 -20.50 -13.39 -1.35
CA LYS A 114 -21.63 -13.61 -0.46
C LYS A 114 -22.34 -12.31 -0.11
N GLU A 115 -21.59 -11.25 0.19
CA GLU A 115 -22.16 -9.93 0.46
C GLU A 115 -22.94 -9.37 -0.73
N ARG A 116 -22.42 -9.62 -1.96
CA ARG A 116 -23.09 -9.20 -3.22
C ARG A 116 -24.24 -10.12 -3.65
N ASP A 117 -24.53 -11.16 -2.89
CA ASP A 117 -25.51 -12.20 -3.24
C ASP A 117 -25.24 -12.89 -4.60
N ARG A 118 -23.94 -13.06 -4.90
CA ARG A 118 -23.43 -13.64 -6.17
C ARG A 118 -22.63 -14.93 -5.97
N PHE A 119 -22.75 -15.55 -4.81
CA PHE A 119 -22.08 -16.81 -4.50
C PHE A 119 -22.97 -18.01 -4.78
N ASP A 120 -22.87 -18.55 -5.99
CA ASP A 120 -23.55 -19.75 -6.45
C ASP A 120 -22.61 -20.97 -6.50
N PRO A 121 -23.14 -22.22 -6.70
CA PRO A 121 -22.30 -23.42 -6.78
C PRO A 121 -21.31 -23.44 -7.95
N ALA A 122 -21.56 -22.72 -9.04
CA ALA A 122 -20.60 -22.60 -10.14
C ALA A 122 -19.44 -21.68 -9.76
N MET A 123 -19.75 -20.55 -9.09
CA MET A 123 -18.77 -19.62 -8.58
C MET A 123 -17.87 -20.26 -7.50
N GLU A 124 -18.46 -21.07 -6.58
CA GLU A 124 -17.70 -21.83 -5.61
C GLU A 124 -16.64 -22.72 -6.27
N LYS A 125 -17.04 -23.45 -7.33
CA LYS A 125 -16.11 -24.31 -8.08
C LYS A 125 -15.03 -23.48 -8.81
N LEU A 126 -15.39 -22.32 -9.34
CA LEU A 126 -14.43 -21.42 -9.98
C LEU A 126 -13.38 -20.94 -8.98
N LEU A 127 -13.78 -20.48 -7.80
CA LEU A 127 -12.88 -20.02 -6.74
C LEU A 127 -11.99 -21.13 -6.20
N ALA A 128 -12.51 -22.37 -6.09
CA ALA A 128 -11.71 -23.53 -5.69
C ALA A 128 -10.65 -23.92 -6.74
N ASN A 129 -10.75 -23.43 -7.99
CA ASN A 129 -9.85 -23.75 -9.11
C ASN A 129 -9.20 -22.51 -9.74
N LEU A 130 -8.87 -21.49 -8.95
CA LEU A 130 -8.23 -20.25 -9.43
C LEU A 130 -6.88 -20.49 -10.11
N ASP A 131 -6.19 -21.56 -9.78
CA ASP A 131 -4.94 -21.98 -10.43
C ASP A 131 -5.15 -22.36 -11.90
N LEU A 132 -6.29 -23.00 -12.26
CA LEU A 132 -6.65 -23.30 -13.64
C LEU A 132 -6.99 -22.01 -14.40
N LEU A 133 -7.63 -21.05 -13.75
CA LEU A 133 -7.89 -19.73 -14.31
C LEU A 133 -6.58 -18.99 -14.62
N ALA A 134 -5.64 -18.98 -13.68
CA ALA A 134 -4.34 -18.34 -13.84
C ALA A 134 -3.52 -18.95 -14.99
N ARG A 135 -3.66 -20.25 -15.22
CA ARG A 135 -3.01 -20.98 -16.33
C ARG A 135 -3.77 -20.90 -17.65
N GLY A 136 -4.96 -20.31 -17.69
CA GLY A 136 -5.79 -20.14 -18.89
C GLY A 136 -6.49 -21.42 -19.37
N HIS A 137 -6.70 -22.42 -18.50
CA HIS A 137 -7.37 -23.69 -18.85
C HIS A 137 -8.90 -23.55 -18.88
N MET A 138 -9.43 -22.72 -19.79
CA MET A 138 -10.86 -22.36 -19.85
C MET A 138 -11.77 -23.57 -20.10
N ASP A 139 -11.38 -24.51 -20.98
CA ASP A 139 -12.18 -25.70 -21.30
C ASP A 139 -12.39 -26.61 -20.07
N ARG A 140 -11.36 -26.71 -19.23
CA ARG A 140 -11.47 -27.47 -17.97
C ARG A 140 -12.37 -26.77 -16.96
N LEU A 141 -12.28 -25.44 -16.87
CA LEU A 141 -13.13 -24.65 -15.99
C LEU A 141 -14.60 -24.74 -16.39
N MET A 142 -14.91 -24.64 -17.69
CA MET A 142 -16.30 -24.86 -18.19
C MET A 142 -16.85 -26.22 -17.75
N THR A 143 -16.03 -27.27 -17.87
CA THR A 143 -16.43 -28.63 -17.47
C THR A 143 -16.65 -28.75 -15.95
N ILE A 144 -15.76 -28.16 -15.13
CA ILE A 144 -15.83 -28.24 -13.67
C ILE A 144 -17.02 -27.40 -13.14
N CYS A 145 -17.19 -26.19 -13.63
CA CYS A 145 -18.27 -25.28 -13.21
C CYS A 145 -19.62 -25.72 -13.77
N GLY A 146 -19.62 -26.42 -14.92
CA GLY A 146 -20.84 -26.84 -15.59
C GLY A 146 -21.55 -25.70 -16.32
N VAL A 147 -20.79 -24.75 -16.83
CA VAL A 147 -21.28 -23.53 -17.50
C VAL A 147 -20.75 -23.45 -18.92
N ASP A 148 -21.37 -22.65 -19.75
CA ASP A 148 -20.89 -22.35 -21.08
C ASP A 148 -19.76 -21.30 -21.10
N ARG A 149 -19.29 -20.92 -22.29
CA ARG A 149 -18.18 -19.99 -22.44
C ARG A 149 -18.57 -18.56 -22.07
N GLU A 150 -19.81 -18.16 -22.34
CA GLU A 150 -20.31 -16.83 -22.08
C GLU A 150 -20.50 -16.63 -20.57
N ASP A 151 -21.20 -17.55 -19.92
CA ASP A 151 -21.36 -17.57 -18.47
C ASP A 151 -20.00 -17.58 -17.73
N LEU A 152 -19.04 -18.41 -18.20
CA LEU A 152 -17.69 -18.43 -17.58
C LEU A 152 -16.98 -17.09 -17.73
N ALA A 153 -17.13 -16.40 -18.88
CA ALA A 153 -16.51 -15.10 -19.10
C ALA A 153 -17.10 -14.04 -18.16
N ASP A 154 -18.42 -14.07 -17.94
CA ASP A 154 -19.10 -13.17 -17.00
C ASP A 154 -18.68 -13.44 -15.55
N MET A 155 -18.61 -14.70 -15.13
CA MET A 155 -18.11 -15.08 -13.82
C MET A 155 -16.67 -14.59 -13.59
N ILE A 156 -15.79 -14.72 -14.59
CA ILE A 156 -14.40 -14.23 -14.52
C ILE A 156 -14.37 -12.70 -14.41
N ALA A 157 -15.25 -11.99 -15.14
CA ALA A 157 -15.34 -10.55 -15.05
C ALA A 157 -15.80 -10.09 -13.65
N GLU A 158 -16.76 -10.78 -13.05
CA GLU A 158 -17.20 -10.54 -11.67
C GLU A 158 -16.04 -10.75 -10.67
N VAL A 159 -15.32 -11.86 -10.77
CA VAL A 159 -14.17 -12.14 -9.89
C VAL A 159 -13.06 -11.08 -10.05
N ARG A 160 -12.80 -10.60 -11.27
CA ARG A 160 -11.83 -9.52 -11.52
C ARG A 160 -12.24 -8.16 -10.95
N ALA A 161 -13.54 -7.93 -10.77
CA ALA A 161 -14.08 -6.70 -10.16
C ALA A 161 -14.00 -6.71 -8.62
N LEU A 162 -13.58 -7.82 -8.01
CA LEU A 162 -13.37 -7.93 -6.58
C LEU A 162 -11.98 -7.41 -6.16
N THR A 163 -11.85 -7.12 -4.88
CA THR A 163 -10.61 -6.60 -4.30
C THR A 163 -9.88 -7.72 -3.56
N PRO A 164 -8.77 -8.27 -4.12
CA PRO A 164 -8.05 -9.37 -3.45
C PRO A 164 -7.21 -8.92 -2.24
N LYS A 165 -7.14 -7.64 -1.95
CA LYS A 165 -6.39 -7.04 -0.84
C LYS A 165 -7.26 -6.00 -0.13
N PRO A 166 -8.22 -6.43 0.70
CA PRO A 166 -9.16 -5.51 1.33
C PRO A 166 -8.48 -4.47 2.23
N GLY A 167 -7.37 -4.83 2.89
CA GLY A 167 -6.60 -3.92 3.74
C GLY A 167 -5.77 -2.87 3.02
N ALA A 168 -5.60 -2.95 1.70
CA ALA A 168 -4.70 -2.05 0.96
C ALA A 168 -5.10 -0.56 0.99
N GLY A 169 -6.35 -0.25 1.36
CA GLY A 169 -6.83 1.13 1.54
C GLY A 169 -6.48 1.75 2.89
N PHE A 170 -5.97 0.96 3.82
CA PHE A 170 -5.59 1.36 5.18
C PHE A 170 -4.08 1.46 5.31
N GLY A 171 -3.61 2.27 6.25
CA GLY A 171 -2.17 2.37 6.49
C GLY A 171 -1.43 3.05 5.35
N GLY A 172 -2.01 4.12 4.82
CA GLY A 172 -1.31 5.07 3.95
C GLY A 172 -0.15 5.72 4.69
N GLY A 173 0.77 4.91 5.21
CA GLY A 173 2.07 5.43 5.59
C GLY A 173 2.57 6.25 4.42
N VAL A 174 2.88 7.51 4.65
CA VAL A 174 3.46 8.40 3.66
C VAL A 174 4.59 7.59 3.01
N VAL A 175 4.34 7.09 1.79
CA VAL A 175 5.42 6.50 0.99
C VAL A 175 6.41 7.63 0.82
N GLN A 176 7.45 7.62 1.66
CA GLN A 176 8.51 8.59 1.58
C GLN A 176 9.06 8.49 0.16
N SER A 177 8.73 9.47 -0.68
CA SER A 177 9.19 9.49 -2.06
C SER A 177 10.71 9.46 -2.03
N VAL A 178 11.30 8.32 -2.35
CA VAL A 178 12.75 8.20 -2.46
C VAL A 178 13.16 8.99 -3.68
N ALA A 179 13.87 10.11 -3.46
CA ALA A 179 14.46 10.85 -4.57
C ALA A 179 15.52 9.95 -5.22
N PRO A 180 15.42 9.65 -6.53
CA PRO A 180 16.41 8.80 -7.19
C PRO A 180 17.74 9.54 -7.31
N ASP A 181 18.85 8.85 -7.11
CA ASP A 181 20.20 9.40 -7.29
C ASP A 181 20.59 9.49 -8.77
N VAL A 182 19.96 8.67 -9.61
CA VAL A 182 20.27 8.56 -11.05
C VAL A 182 18.98 8.46 -11.85
N TYR A 183 18.90 9.23 -12.93
CA TYR A 183 17.85 9.12 -13.95
C TYR A 183 18.37 8.35 -15.16
N VAL A 184 17.60 7.34 -15.59
CA VAL A 184 17.90 6.60 -16.82
C VAL A 184 16.78 6.86 -17.82
N ARG A 185 17.11 7.42 -18.98
CA ARG A 185 16.17 7.74 -20.07
C ARG A 185 16.60 7.07 -21.35
N GLN A 186 15.64 6.62 -22.14
CA GLN A 186 15.93 6.15 -23.49
C GLN A 186 16.08 7.35 -24.43
N ALA A 187 17.21 7.45 -25.09
CA ALA A 187 17.46 8.47 -26.10
C ALA A 187 16.73 8.13 -27.42
N PRO A 188 16.46 9.10 -28.31
CA PRO A 188 15.76 8.87 -29.58
C PRO A 188 16.45 7.87 -30.52
N ASP A 189 17.74 7.65 -30.34
CA ASP A 189 18.57 6.68 -31.07
C ASP A 189 18.51 5.24 -30.52
N GLY A 190 17.70 5.03 -29.45
CA GLY A 190 17.56 3.73 -28.79
C GLY A 190 18.63 3.41 -27.74
N THR A 191 19.59 4.30 -27.54
CA THR A 191 20.60 4.16 -26.46
C THR A 191 20.04 4.64 -25.11
N TRP A 192 20.69 4.24 -24.01
CA TRP A 192 20.32 4.66 -22.66
C TRP A 192 21.20 5.84 -22.24
N ALA A 193 20.58 6.98 -21.96
CA ALA A 193 21.24 8.12 -21.34
C ALA A 193 21.08 8.04 -19.82
N VAL A 194 22.19 8.20 -19.10
CA VAL A 194 22.26 8.17 -17.63
C VAL A 194 22.63 9.55 -17.13
N GLU A 195 21.77 10.13 -16.30
CA GLU A 195 21.97 11.46 -15.71
C GLU A 195 21.98 11.33 -14.18
N LEU A 196 22.95 11.97 -13.52
CA LEU A 196 22.98 12.05 -12.06
C LEU A 196 21.97 13.11 -11.58
N ASN A 197 21.26 12.79 -10.49
CA ASN A 197 20.39 13.77 -9.84
C ASN A 197 21.23 14.80 -9.06
N SER A 198 21.35 16.00 -9.60
CA SER A 198 22.10 17.09 -8.98
C SER A 198 21.45 17.64 -7.70
N GLU A 199 20.21 17.29 -7.40
CA GLU A 199 19.49 17.73 -6.19
C GLU A 199 19.88 16.92 -4.96
N THR A 200 20.20 15.62 -5.15
CA THR A 200 20.62 14.73 -4.06
C THR A 200 22.12 14.79 -3.79
N MET A 201 22.89 15.35 -4.71
CA MET A 201 24.36 15.45 -4.56
C MET A 201 24.74 16.56 -3.58
N PRO A 202 25.64 16.29 -2.61
CA PRO A 202 26.16 17.32 -1.72
C PRO A 202 26.94 18.37 -2.54
N ARG A 203 26.49 19.62 -2.47
CA ARG A 203 27.18 20.73 -3.12
C ARG A 203 28.32 21.21 -2.23
N VAL A 204 29.54 20.99 -2.66
CA VAL A 204 30.72 21.53 -1.98
C VAL A 204 30.93 22.96 -2.48
N LEU A 205 30.81 23.93 -1.59
CA LEU A 205 31.13 25.33 -1.88
C LEU A 205 32.51 25.64 -1.36
N MET A 206 33.42 25.94 -2.26
CA MET A 206 34.75 26.39 -1.90
C MET A 206 34.71 27.89 -1.53
N ASN A 207 35.21 28.23 -0.33
CA ASN A 207 35.32 29.63 0.08
C ASN A 207 36.51 30.27 -0.65
N GLN A 208 36.21 31.00 -1.74
CA GLN A 208 37.23 31.65 -2.59
C GLN A 208 38.15 32.60 -1.82
N ARG A 209 37.69 33.26 -0.76
CA ARG A 209 38.53 34.17 0.05
C ARG A 209 39.55 33.36 0.85
N TYR A 210 39.12 32.25 1.44
CA TYR A 210 40.01 31.36 2.18
C TYR A 210 41.04 30.72 1.23
N TYR A 211 40.59 30.21 0.08
CA TYR A 211 41.47 29.67 -0.95
C TYR A 211 42.53 30.69 -1.42
N ALA A 212 42.15 31.92 -1.70
CA ALA A 212 43.07 32.97 -2.09
C ALA A 212 44.10 33.35 -0.99
N THR A 213 43.71 33.20 0.29
CA THR A 213 44.61 33.43 1.44
C THR A 213 45.59 32.28 1.60
N VAL A 214 45.11 31.04 1.49
CA VAL A 214 45.95 29.84 1.61
C VAL A 214 46.92 29.72 0.42
N SER A 215 46.45 29.97 -0.80
CA SER A 215 47.30 29.96 -2.01
C SER A 215 48.45 30.98 -1.98
N LYS A 216 48.27 32.12 -1.31
CA LYS A 216 49.33 33.11 -1.11
C LYS A 216 50.37 32.69 -0.05
N THR A 217 49.94 31.88 0.90
CA THR A 217 50.78 31.39 2.01
C THR A 217 51.49 30.06 1.70
N ALA A 218 50.98 29.30 0.73
CA ALA A 218 51.60 28.03 0.30
C ALA A 218 52.93 28.27 -0.42
N LYS A 219 54.01 27.98 0.27
CA LYS A 219 55.39 28.20 -0.25
C LYS A 219 56.03 26.91 -0.82
N ARG A 220 55.48 25.72 -0.49
CA ARG A 220 56.00 24.43 -0.97
C ARG A 220 55.29 24.03 -2.24
N GLU A 221 55.98 23.39 -3.15
CA GLU A 221 55.37 22.89 -4.40
C GLU A 221 54.32 21.81 -4.13
N GLU A 222 54.48 20.97 -3.12
CA GLU A 222 53.53 19.96 -2.67
C GLU A 222 52.19 20.59 -2.24
N ASP A 223 52.27 21.71 -1.47
CA ASP A 223 51.05 22.43 -1.02
C ASP A 223 50.32 23.10 -2.20
N LYS A 224 51.03 23.52 -3.24
CA LYS A 224 50.45 24.09 -4.46
C LYS A 224 49.78 23.03 -5.31
N LEU A 225 50.36 21.82 -5.38
CA LEU A 225 49.78 20.71 -6.13
C LEU A 225 48.47 20.25 -5.47
N PHE A 226 48.45 20.15 -4.14
CA PHE A 226 47.22 19.83 -3.40
C PHE A 226 46.10 20.86 -3.53
N LEU A 227 46.43 22.12 -3.75
CA LEU A 227 45.46 23.18 -3.95
C LEU A 227 44.95 23.23 -5.41
N SER A 228 45.54 22.50 -6.35
CA SER A 228 45.18 22.46 -7.77
C SER A 228 44.37 21.22 -8.15
N GLU A 229 44.29 20.20 -7.27
CA GLU A 229 43.39 19.03 -7.38
C GLU A 229 41.99 19.36 -6.86
#